data_f080e33e6c505181d94c4c9eb823396a
#
_entry.id   f080e33e6c505181d94c4c9eb823396a
#
_cell.length_a   1.000
_cell.length_b   1.000
_cell.length_c   1.000
_cell.angle_alpha   90.00
_cell.angle_beta   90.00
_cell.angle_gamma   90.00
#
_symmetry.space_group_name_H-M   'P 1'
#
loop_
_entity.id
_entity.type
_entity.pdbx_description
1 polymer ?
#
loop_
_entity_poly.entity_id
_entity_poly.type
_entity_poly.pdbx_seq_one_letter_code
_entity_poly.pdbx_strand_id
1 'polypeptide(L)'
;MALTGFDPQLVSTSINKVINAYNDLINQIGDAMQKDFVNGMADKWACNQAQTFFNTAFKPTVDDLIRQTNLTFESVVDSMNSAANAWAQSTDSSYISVPFSVRNITMNTDNIMENINGVRGIDFQLASSVSSKLLVINGNSKEALNEAKNAVQGCGFIGGNQEEYLLQSLETIKTNIDNATTTITDQSKKAIDDTLTTYTDVEGKVSQAFKGQ
;
A
#
# COMPACT_ATOMS: atom_id res chain seq x y z
N MET A 1 30.43 3.05 32.06
CA MET A 1 30.32 2.65 30.64
C MET A 1 28.98 1.97 30.47
N ALA A 2 28.21 2.40 29.49
CA ALA A 2 26.99 1.65 29.11
C ALA A 2 27.39 0.33 28.44
N LEU A 3 26.68 -0.75 28.73
CA LEU A 3 26.88 -2.03 28.08
C LEU A 3 26.54 -1.89 26.58
N THR A 4 27.37 -2.47 25.71
CA THR A 4 27.11 -2.54 24.29
C THR A 4 27.05 -4.01 23.90
N GLY A 5 26.08 -4.41 23.09
CA GLY A 5 25.92 -5.81 22.73
C GLY A 5 24.63 -6.10 21.97
N PHE A 6 24.21 -7.37 21.96
CA PHE A 6 22.93 -7.76 21.39
C PHE A 6 22.36 -8.97 22.14
N ASP A 7 21.05 -9.12 22.04
CA ASP A 7 20.30 -10.31 22.50
C ASP A 7 19.81 -11.06 21.25
N PRO A 8 20.43 -12.22 20.89
CA PRO A 8 20.09 -12.94 19.65
C PRO A 8 18.64 -13.42 19.60
N GLN A 9 18.06 -13.78 20.77
CA GLN A 9 16.69 -14.26 20.83
C GLN A 9 15.70 -13.10 20.64
N LEU A 10 16.01 -11.95 21.24
CA LEU A 10 15.16 -10.75 21.08
C LEU A 10 15.24 -10.20 19.67
N VAL A 11 16.43 -10.20 19.02
CA VAL A 11 16.58 -9.81 17.61
C VAL A 11 15.74 -10.73 16.72
N SER A 12 15.84 -12.06 16.85
CA SER A 12 15.05 -13.01 16.07
C SER A 12 13.54 -12.80 16.26
N THR A 13 13.12 -12.56 17.51
CA THR A 13 11.70 -12.28 17.83
C THR A 13 11.23 -10.98 17.15
N SER A 14 12.05 -9.95 17.20
CA SER A 14 11.74 -8.64 16.58
C SER A 14 11.68 -8.74 15.07
N ILE A 15 12.60 -9.47 14.42
CA ILE A 15 12.53 -9.72 12.97
C ILE A 15 11.23 -10.44 12.59
N ASN A 16 10.81 -11.46 13.33
CA ASN A 16 9.54 -12.14 13.06
C ASN A 16 8.33 -11.19 13.18
N LYS A 17 8.35 -10.26 14.14
CA LYS A 17 7.31 -9.22 14.26
C LYS A 17 7.33 -8.25 13.06
N VAL A 18 8.51 -7.85 12.60
CA VAL A 18 8.66 -7.01 11.39
C VAL A 18 8.11 -7.74 10.16
N ILE A 19 8.38 -9.04 10.02
CA ILE A 19 7.84 -9.86 8.93
C ILE A 19 6.32 -9.98 8.99
N ASN A 20 5.74 -10.16 10.17
CA ASN A 20 4.28 -10.17 10.34
C ASN A 20 3.67 -8.82 9.94
N ALA A 21 4.23 -7.71 10.42
CA ALA A 21 3.80 -6.38 10.05
C ALA A 21 3.93 -6.11 8.54
N TYR A 22 4.97 -6.61 7.89
CA TYR A 22 5.10 -6.59 6.43
C TYR A 22 3.94 -7.34 5.75
N ASN A 23 3.62 -8.56 6.22
CA ASN A 23 2.54 -9.34 5.64
C ASN A 23 1.18 -8.62 5.78
N ASP A 24 0.91 -8.01 6.92
CA ASP A 24 -0.30 -7.24 7.15
C ASP A 24 -0.34 -6.00 6.25
N LEU A 25 0.77 -5.29 6.12
CA LEU A 25 0.89 -4.13 5.23
C LEU A 25 0.66 -4.52 3.76
N ILE A 26 1.33 -5.57 3.27
CA ILE A 26 1.21 -5.98 1.88
C ILE A 26 -0.19 -6.53 1.55
N ASN A 27 -0.89 -7.12 2.52
CA ASN A 27 -2.29 -7.48 2.39
C ASN A 27 -3.18 -6.23 2.20
N GLN A 28 -2.85 -5.11 2.82
CA GLN A 28 -3.62 -3.87 2.65
C GLN A 28 -3.32 -3.21 1.30
N ILE A 29 -2.05 -2.90 1.01
CA ILE A 29 -1.67 -2.16 -0.21
C ILE A 29 -1.72 -3.03 -1.48
N GLY A 30 -1.73 -4.35 -1.36
CA GLY A 30 -1.85 -5.30 -2.46
C GLY A 30 -3.27 -5.89 -2.54
N ASP A 31 -3.54 -6.84 -1.66
CA ASP A 31 -4.76 -7.67 -1.76
C ASP A 31 -6.04 -6.86 -1.52
N ALA A 32 -6.08 -5.98 -0.51
CA ALA A 32 -7.26 -5.18 -0.23
C ALA A 32 -7.49 -4.10 -1.31
N MET A 33 -6.43 -3.45 -1.82
CA MET A 33 -6.58 -2.53 -2.95
C MET A 33 -7.12 -3.23 -4.20
N GLN A 34 -6.64 -4.42 -4.53
CA GLN A 34 -7.17 -5.19 -5.66
C GLN A 34 -8.63 -5.58 -5.43
N LYS A 35 -8.94 -6.16 -4.28
CA LYS A 35 -10.26 -6.71 -3.99
C LYS A 35 -11.32 -5.64 -3.75
N ASP A 36 -11.01 -4.70 -2.85
CA ASP A 36 -12.01 -3.78 -2.32
C ASP A 36 -12.14 -2.51 -3.15
N PHE A 37 -11.07 -2.10 -3.85
CA PHE A 37 -11.11 -0.92 -4.70
C PHE A 37 -11.23 -1.29 -6.18
N VAL A 38 -10.27 -1.97 -6.79
CA VAL A 38 -10.32 -2.28 -8.24
C VAL A 38 -11.54 -3.12 -8.57
N ASN A 39 -11.67 -4.30 -7.95
CA ASN A 39 -12.80 -5.20 -8.21
C ASN A 39 -14.14 -4.60 -7.76
N GLY A 40 -14.10 -3.77 -6.72
CA GLY A 40 -15.28 -3.03 -6.25
C GLY A 40 -15.80 -2.00 -7.24
N MET A 41 -14.93 -1.45 -8.11
CA MET A 41 -15.30 -0.47 -9.13
C MET A 41 -15.73 -1.10 -10.46
N ALA A 42 -15.34 -2.34 -10.74
CA ALA A 42 -15.40 -2.95 -12.05
C ALA A 42 -16.79 -2.92 -12.73
N ASP A 43 -17.86 -3.09 -11.93
CA ASP A 43 -19.25 -3.08 -12.39
C ASP A 43 -20.00 -1.77 -12.07
N LYS A 44 -19.31 -0.79 -11.51
CA LYS A 44 -19.93 0.47 -11.06
C LYS A 44 -19.46 1.68 -11.84
N TRP A 45 -18.35 1.54 -12.54
CA TRP A 45 -17.76 2.63 -13.31
C TRP A 45 -17.13 2.09 -14.60
N ALA A 46 -17.90 2.16 -15.68
CA ALA A 46 -17.52 1.62 -16.99
C ALA A 46 -17.52 2.73 -18.05
N CYS A 47 -16.36 3.29 -18.32
CA CYS A 47 -16.14 4.30 -19.33
C CYS A 47 -14.64 4.52 -19.56
N ASN A 48 -14.30 5.31 -20.58
CA ASN A 48 -12.92 5.63 -20.91
C ASN A 48 -12.18 6.37 -19.75
N GLN A 49 -12.89 7.23 -19.01
CA GLN A 49 -12.31 7.93 -17.85
C GLN A 49 -11.89 6.94 -16.76
N ALA A 50 -12.71 5.91 -16.49
CA ALA A 50 -12.37 4.85 -15.54
C ALA A 50 -11.09 4.11 -15.98
N GLN A 51 -11.06 3.63 -17.22
CA GLN A 51 -9.87 2.94 -17.74
C GLN A 51 -8.62 3.81 -17.70
N THR A 52 -8.75 5.08 -18.08
CA THR A 52 -7.63 6.03 -18.03
C THR A 52 -7.13 6.18 -16.60
N PHE A 53 -8.01 6.43 -15.63
CA PHE A 53 -7.61 6.56 -14.22
C PHE A 53 -6.90 5.29 -13.72
N PHE A 54 -7.51 4.11 -13.91
CA PHE A 54 -6.96 2.88 -13.38
C PHE A 54 -5.63 2.49 -14.03
N ASN A 55 -5.46 2.71 -15.33
CA ASN A 55 -4.26 2.30 -16.06
C ASN A 55 -3.12 3.31 -15.98
N THR A 56 -3.40 4.62 -15.90
CA THR A 56 -2.36 5.65 -15.97
C THR A 56 -2.04 6.30 -14.63
N ALA A 57 -2.94 6.22 -13.66
CA ALA A 57 -2.75 6.81 -12.34
C ALA A 57 -2.70 5.76 -11.23
N PHE A 58 -3.74 4.97 -11.07
CA PHE A 58 -3.86 4.01 -9.97
C PHE A 58 -2.79 2.91 -10.03
N LYS A 59 -2.82 2.10 -11.09
CA LYS A 59 -1.94 0.93 -11.21
C LYS A 59 -0.46 1.29 -11.07
N PRO A 60 0.10 2.27 -11.80
CA PRO A 60 1.51 2.62 -11.66
C PRO A 60 1.89 3.07 -10.26
N THR A 61 1.01 3.85 -9.60
CA THR A 61 1.26 4.36 -8.25
C THR A 61 1.28 3.24 -7.22
N VAL A 62 0.32 2.30 -7.29
CA VAL A 62 0.25 1.18 -6.34
C VAL A 62 1.35 0.15 -6.58
N ASP A 63 1.64 -0.18 -7.83
CA ASP A 63 2.72 -1.11 -8.18
C ASP A 63 4.08 -0.57 -7.70
N ASP A 64 4.33 0.73 -7.85
CA ASP A 64 5.55 1.37 -7.35
C ASP A 64 5.59 1.39 -5.80
N LEU A 65 4.47 1.67 -5.15
CA LEU A 65 4.36 1.61 -3.68
C LEU A 65 4.68 0.21 -3.15
N ILE A 66 4.12 -0.84 -3.75
CA ILE A 66 4.40 -2.24 -3.39
C ILE A 66 5.88 -2.54 -3.57
N ARG A 67 6.46 -2.14 -4.70
CA ARG A 67 7.89 -2.34 -4.98
C ARG A 67 8.77 -1.65 -3.94
N GLN A 68 8.49 -0.40 -3.60
CA GLN A 68 9.26 0.35 -2.59
C GLN A 68 9.11 -0.27 -1.20
N THR A 69 7.91 -0.72 -0.84
CA THR A 69 7.65 -1.44 0.42
C THR A 69 8.47 -2.72 0.50
N ASN A 70 8.46 -3.53 -0.56
CA ASN A 70 9.25 -4.75 -0.65
C ASN A 70 10.75 -4.48 -0.42
N LEU A 71 11.32 -3.53 -1.16
CA LEU A 71 12.74 -3.17 -1.03
C LEU A 71 13.11 -2.69 0.38
N THR A 72 12.23 -1.90 1.01
CA THR A 72 12.50 -1.38 2.36
C THR A 72 12.45 -2.50 3.40
N PHE A 73 11.44 -3.35 3.38
CA PHE A 73 11.35 -4.43 4.37
C PHE A 73 12.44 -5.49 4.18
N GLU A 74 12.81 -5.81 2.94
CA GLU A 74 13.97 -6.65 2.65
C GLU A 74 15.24 -6.04 3.25
N SER A 75 15.51 -4.76 3.00
CA SER A 75 16.65 -4.04 3.57
C SER A 75 16.63 -3.99 5.11
N VAL A 76 15.47 -3.79 5.73
CA VAL A 76 15.34 -3.77 7.20
C VAL A 76 15.67 -5.14 7.78
N VAL A 77 15.08 -6.21 7.27
CA VAL A 77 15.31 -7.58 7.76
C VAL A 77 16.76 -8.02 7.54
N ASP A 78 17.31 -7.76 6.36
CA ASP A 78 18.71 -8.09 6.03
C ASP A 78 19.69 -7.31 6.90
N SER A 79 19.43 -6.05 7.18
CA SER A 79 20.24 -5.23 8.08
C SER A 79 20.23 -5.76 9.51
N MET A 80 19.06 -6.15 10.03
CA MET A 80 18.93 -6.76 11.37
C MET A 80 19.67 -8.10 11.44
N ASN A 81 19.51 -8.98 10.46
CA ASN A 81 20.22 -10.26 10.39
C ASN A 81 21.74 -10.05 10.29
N SER A 82 22.19 -9.12 9.45
CA SER A 82 23.62 -8.84 9.24
C SER A 82 24.26 -8.28 10.51
N ALA A 83 23.59 -7.35 11.19
CA ALA A 83 24.07 -6.82 12.46
C ALA A 83 24.16 -7.89 13.54
N ALA A 84 23.15 -8.76 13.65
CA ALA A 84 23.16 -9.87 14.60
C ALA A 84 24.27 -10.87 14.32
N ASN A 85 24.53 -11.22 13.07
CA ASN A 85 25.64 -12.07 12.66
C ASN A 85 27.00 -11.45 13.00
N ALA A 86 27.19 -10.14 12.76
CA ALA A 86 28.42 -9.44 13.10
C ALA A 86 28.67 -9.45 14.61
N TRP A 87 27.64 -9.22 15.43
CA TRP A 87 27.71 -9.30 16.88
C TRP A 87 28.03 -10.73 17.36
N ALA A 88 27.35 -11.74 16.80
CA ALA A 88 27.58 -13.12 17.17
C ALA A 88 29.04 -13.54 16.90
N GLN A 89 29.59 -13.17 15.76
CA GLN A 89 31.01 -13.42 15.44
C GLN A 89 31.97 -12.70 16.40
N SER A 90 31.64 -11.46 16.80
CA SER A 90 32.49 -10.66 17.69
C SER A 90 32.47 -11.12 19.13
N THR A 91 31.40 -11.80 19.56
CA THR A 91 31.19 -12.24 20.96
C THR A 91 31.31 -13.74 21.14
N ASP A 92 31.80 -14.46 20.12
CA ASP A 92 31.90 -15.93 20.11
C ASP A 92 30.58 -16.61 20.50
N SER A 93 29.46 -16.03 20.03
CA SER A 93 28.12 -16.55 20.23
C SER A 93 27.50 -17.03 18.91
N SER A 94 26.33 -17.67 18.97
CA SER A 94 25.63 -18.16 17.78
C SER A 94 24.38 -17.34 17.51
N TYR A 95 24.13 -17.05 16.21
CA TYR A 95 22.91 -16.46 15.71
C TYR A 95 22.48 -17.22 14.45
N ILE A 96 21.17 -17.46 14.31
CA ILE A 96 20.60 -18.06 13.11
C ILE A 96 19.73 -17.00 12.45
N SER A 97 20.07 -16.60 11.23
CA SER A 97 19.32 -15.61 10.47
C SER A 97 17.88 -16.04 10.24
N VAL A 98 16.96 -15.12 10.44
CA VAL A 98 15.54 -15.32 10.15
C VAL A 98 15.32 -15.15 8.66
N PRO A 99 14.79 -16.16 7.94
CA PRO A 99 14.56 -16.05 6.50
C PRO A 99 13.39 -15.09 6.23
N PHE A 100 13.52 -14.29 5.15
CA PHE A 100 12.48 -13.42 4.66
C PHE A 100 12.41 -13.46 3.14
N SER A 101 11.22 -13.33 2.61
CA SER A 101 10.98 -13.16 1.17
C SER A 101 9.81 -12.24 0.92
N VAL A 102 9.96 -11.33 -0.03
CA VAL A 102 8.92 -10.39 -0.43
C VAL A 102 7.84 -11.03 -1.30
N ARG A 103 6.63 -10.48 -1.24
CA ARG A 103 5.51 -10.88 -2.11
C ARG A 103 5.49 -9.97 -3.35
N ASN A 104 5.63 -10.56 -4.52
CA ASN A 104 5.53 -9.85 -5.79
C ASN A 104 4.05 -9.77 -6.21
N ILE A 105 3.43 -8.63 -5.96
CA ILE A 105 2.04 -8.33 -6.33
C ILE A 105 2.05 -7.19 -7.34
N THR A 106 1.22 -7.29 -8.37
CA THR A 106 0.94 -6.21 -9.32
C THR A 106 -0.56 -6.05 -9.45
N MET A 107 -1.03 -4.81 -9.59
CA MET A 107 -2.45 -4.54 -9.76
C MET A 107 -2.95 -5.04 -11.12
N ASN A 108 -4.06 -5.76 -11.10
CA ASN A 108 -4.78 -6.16 -12.30
C ASN A 108 -6.00 -5.25 -12.49
N THR A 109 -6.02 -4.49 -13.57
CA THR A 109 -7.09 -3.56 -13.94
C THR A 109 -7.88 -4.01 -15.19
N ASP A 110 -7.69 -5.25 -15.65
CA ASP A 110 -8.30 -5.78 -16.88
C ASP A 110 -9.83 -5.87 -16.79
N ASN A 111 -10.37 -5.94 -15.57
CA ASN A 111 -11.81 -5.94 -15.33
C ASN A 111 -12.45 -4.54 -15.31
N ILE A 112 -11.67 -3.48 -15.44
CA ILE A 112 -12.14 -2.10 -15.61
C ILE A 112 -12.41 -1.87 -17.09
N MET A 113 -13.67 -1.94 -17.47
CA MET A 113 -14.08 -1.91 -18.86
C MET A 113 -14.53 -0.52 -19.30
N GLU A 114 -14.43 -0.24 -20.60
CA GLU A 114 -14.98 0.96 -21.23
C GLU A 114 -16.52 0.95 -21.24
N ASN A 115 -17.11 -0.24 -21.26
CA ASN A 115 -18.56 -0.45 -21.21
C ASN A 115 -18.89 -1.83 -20.61
N ILE A 116 -20.11 -1.97 -20.09
CA ILE A 116 -20.66 -3.24 -19.64
C ILE A 116 -21.88 -3.55 -20.52
N ASN A 117 -21.81 -4.61 -21.32
CA ASN A 117 -22.87 -4.98 -22.27
C ASN A 117 -23.29 -3.83 -23.21
N GLY A 118 -22.31 -3.03 -23.65
CA GLY A 118 -22.54 -1.86 -24.50
C GLY A 118 -22.98 -0.59 -23.75
N VAL A 119 -23.23 -0.67 -22.46
CA VAL A 119 -23.61 0.48 -21.62
C VAL A 119 -22.34 1.12 -21.03
N ARG A 120 -22.19 2.43 -21.22
CA ARG A 120 -21.17 3.27 -20.56
C ARG A 120 -21.84 4.08 -19.47
N GLY A 121 -21.23 4.12 -18.28
CA GLY A 121 -21.83 4.88 -17.19
C GLY A 121 -21.08 4.74 -15.89
N ILE A 122 -21.66 5.35 -14.87
CA ILE A 122 -21.18 5.30 -13.49
C ILE A 122 -22.38 5.20 -12.54
N ASP A 123 -22.30 4.28 -11.60
CA ASP A 123 -23.12 4.34 -10.38
C ASP A 123 -22.38 5.21 -9.36
N PHE A 124 -22.71 6.48 -9.34
CA PHE A 124 -21.99 7.47 -8.54
C PHE A 124 -21.98 7.15 -7.04
N GLN A 125 -23.10 6.68 -6.48
CA GLN A 125 -23.19 6.39 -5.04
C GLN A 125 -22.31 5.18 -4.69
N LEU A 126 -22.37 4.13 -5.49
CA LEU A 126 -21.56 2.94 -5.26
C LEU A 126 -20.08 3.20 -5.52
N ALA A 127 -19.73 3.94 -6.59
CA ALA A 127 -18.35 4.31 -6.88
C ALA A 127 -17.74 5.17 -5.76
N SER A 128 -18.48 6.16 -5.23
CA SER A 128 -18.05 6.98 -4.10
C SER A 128 -17.88 6.15 -2.81
N SER A 129 -18.78 5.20 -2.56
CA SER A 129 -18.67 4.27 -1.43
C SER A 129 -17.42 3.38 -1.54
N VAL A 130 -17.12 2.87 -2.73
CA VAL A 130 -15.90 2.07 -2.98
C VAL A 130 -14.65 2.92 -2.79
N SER A 131 -14.63 4.16 -3.30
CA SER A 131 -13.52 5.10 -3.07
C SER A 131 -13.22 5.33 -1.58
N SER A 132 -14.25 5.36 -0.74
CA SER A 132 -14.09 5.55 0.71
C SER A 132 -13.30 4.41 1.38
N LYS A 133 -13.25 3.23 0.78
CA LYS A 133 -12.46 2.09 1.28
C LYS A 133 -10.95 2.36 1.26
N LEU A 134 -10.48 3.26 0.38
CA LEU A 134 -9.07 3.68 0.37
C LEU A 134 -8.63 4.29 1.70
N LEU A 135 -9.52 5.01 2.39
CA LEU A 135 -9.23 5.57 3.71
C LEU A 135 -9.05 4.46 4.77
N VAL A 136 -9.85 3.40 4.69
CA VAL A 136 -9.72 2.23 5.59
C VAL A 136 -8.41 1.50 5.33
N ILE A 137 -8.08 1.26 4.05
CA ILE A 137 -6.82 0.62 3.65
C ILE A 137 -5.62 1.44 4.14
N ASN A 138 -5.67 2.77 4.00
CA ASN A 138 -4.61 3.65 4.52
C ASN A 138 -4.48 3.55 6.06
N GLY A 139 -5.60 3.56 6.78
CA GLY A 139 -5.61 3.41 8.24
C GLY A 139 -4.94 2.10 8.68
N ASN A 140 -5.38 0.98 8.12
CA ASN A 140 -4.83 -0.34 8.42
C ASN A 140 -3.33 -0.45 8.03
N SER A 141 -2.93 0.16 6.92
CA SER A 141 -1.52 0.20 6.48
C SER A 141 -0.64 0.95 7.48
N LYS A 142 -1.15 2.04 8.07
CA LYS A 142 -0.44 2.78 9.14
C LYS A 142 -0.31 1.97 10.42
N GLU A 143 -1.33 1.20 10.78
CA GLU A 143 -1.26 0.30 11.95
C GLU A 143 -0.18 -0.75 11.76
N ALA A 144 -0.15 -1.43 10.62
CA ALA A 144 0.88 -2.41 10.29
C ALA A 144 2.30 -1.79 10.34
N LEU A 145 2.48 -0.57 9.83
CA LEU A 145 3.77 0.13 9.93
C LEU A 145 4.14 0.51 11.35
N ASN A 146 3.18 0.91 12.18
CA ASN A 146 3.45 1.18 13.59
C ASN A 146 3.86 -0.09 14.32
N GLU A 147 3.29 -1.24 13.99
CA GLU A 147 3.73 -2.54 14.54
C GLU A 147 5.17 -2.87 14.13
N ALA A 148 5.54 -2.65 12.85
CA ALA A 148 6.92 -2.80 12.41
C ALA A 148 7.88 -1.88 13.17
N LYS A 149 7.51 -0.60 13.35
CA LYS A 149 8.31 0.37 14.12
C LYS A 149 8.47 -0.05 15.58
N ASN A 150 7.39 -0.49 16.23
CA ASN A 150 7.43 -1.00 17.60
C ASN A 150 8.30 -2.28 17.71
N ALA A 151 8.33 -3.12 16.68
CA ALA A 151 9.17 -4.30 16.65
C ALA A 151 10.67 -3.96 16.51
N VAL A 152 11.00 -2.86 15.83
CA VAL A 152 12.37 -2.36 15.72
C VAL A 152 12.83 -1.65 17.00
N GLN A 153 11.92 -0.94 17.68
CA GLN A 153 12.22 -0.30 18.95
C GLN A 153 12.55 -1.35 20.01
N GLY A 154 13.75 -1.27 20.57
CA GLY A 154 14.23 -2.25 21.54
C GLY A 154 14.43 -3.64 20.95
N CYS A 155 14.81 -3.75 19.67
CA CYS A 155 14.97 -5.00 18.94
C CYS A 155 16.15 -5.89 19.38
N GLY A 156 16.77 -5.57 20.53
CA GLY A 156 17.82 -6.40 21.12
C GLY A 156 19.24 -5.94 20.81
N PHE A 157 19.43 -4.87 20.04
CA PHE A 157 20.71 -4.21 19.90
C PHE A 157 20.88 -3.18 21.02
N ILE A 158 22.01 -3.24 21.73
CA ILE A 158 22.30 -2.39 22.89
C ILE A 158 23.47 -1.48 22.54
N GLY A 159 23.21 -0.19 22.43
CA GLY A 159 24.18 0.82 22.00
C GLY A 159 24.38 0.84 20.48
N GLY A 160 24.66 2.04 19.94
CA GLY A 160 24.79 2.30 18.50
C GLY A 160 23.52 2.89 17.89
N ASN A 161 23.58 3.15 16.58
CA ASN A 161 22.51 3.87 15.84
C ASN A 161 21.68 2.93 14.93
N GLN A 162 21.78 1.61 15.10
CA GLN A 162 21.12 0.64 14.22
C GLN A 162 19.60 0.82 14.23
N GLU A 163 19.02 0.98 15.42
CA GLU A 163 17.58 1.19 15.60
C GLU A 163 17.10 2.46 14.87
N GLU A 164 17.84 3.55 15.01
CA GLU A 164 17.49 4.84 14.39
C GLU A 164 17.42 4.76 12.86
N TYR A 165 18.40 4.11 12.22
CA TYR A 165 18.39 3.90 10.75
C TYR A 165 17.21 3.05 10.28
N LEU A 166 16.89 1.97 11.01
CA LEU A 166 15.75 1.11 10.68
C LEU A 166 14.42 1.86 10.82
N LEU A 167 14.26 2.64 11.89
CA LEU A 167 13.07 3.47 12.12
C LEU A 167 12.90 4.54 11.03
N GLN A 168 13.98 5.17 10.60
CA GLN A 168 13.95 6.16 9.52
C GLN A 168 13.50 5.54 8.20
N SER A 169 13.95 4.33 7.87
CA SER A 169 13.51 3.60 6.67
C SER A 169 12.01 3.32 6.70
N LEU A 170 11.48 2.86 7.84
CA LEU A 170 10.04 2.62 8.02
C LEU A 170 9.20 3.91 7.98
N GLU A 171 9.72 5.03 8.49
CA GLU A 171 9.04 6.33 8.40
C GLU A 171 8.96 6.83 6.95
N THR A 172 9.98 6.57 6.15
CA THR A 172 9.97 6.89 4.72
C THR A 172 8.85 6.13 4.00
N ILE A 173 8.68 4.83 4.26
CA ILE A 173 7.57 4.05 3.69
C ILE A 173 6.21 4.56 4.16
N LYS A 174 6.06 4.93 5.43
CA LYS A 174 4.83 5.54 5.93
C LYS A 174 4.46 6.80 5.15
N THR A 175 5.43 7.67 4.92
CA THR A 175 5.24 8.89 4.12
C THR A 175 4.84 8.55 2.68
N ASN A 176 5.46 7.55 2.06
CA ASN A 176 5.12 7.10 0.72
C ASN A 176 3.70 6.55 0.63
N ILE A 177 3.24 5.78 1.61
CA ILE A 177 1.87 5.26 1.70
C ILE A 177 0.87 6.41 1.83
N ASP A 178 1.14 7.37 2.70
CA ASP A 178 0.27 8.54 2.88
C ASP A 178 0.14 9.35 1.58
N ASN A 179 1.25 9.63 0.94
CA ASN A 179 1.28 10.37 -0.32
C ASN A 179 0.56 9.61 -1.45
N ALA A 180 0.85 8.32 -1.62
CA ALA A 180 0.24 7.49 -2.64
C ALA A 180 -1.28 7.37 -2.42
N THR A 181 -1.72 7.08 -1.20
CA THR A 181 -3.14 6.92 -0.88
C THR A 181 -3.90 8.24 -1.03
N THR A 182 -3.34 9.36 -0.60
CA THR A 182 -3.93 10.69 -0.79
C THR A 182 -4.06 11.01 -2.28
N THR A 183 -2.99 10.81 -3.05
CA THR A 183 -2.97 11.04 -4.50
C THR A 183 -4.03 10.20 -5.21
N ILE A 184 -4.11 8.92 -4.92
CA ILE A 184 -5.10 8.01 -5.52
C ILE A 184 -6.52 8.43 -5.13
N THR A 185 -6.76 8.79 -3.87
CA THR A 185 -8.07 9.23 -3.37
C THR A 185 -8.54 10.49 -4.09
N ASP A 186 -7.68 11.52 -4.19
CA ASP A 186 -8.00 12.78 -4.84
C ASP A 186 -8.22 12.60 -6.34
N GLN A 187 -7.38 11.83 -7.01
CA GLN A 187 -7.51 11.53 -8.43
C GLN A 187 -8.75 10.68 -8.74
N SER A 188 -9.07 9.70 -7.89
CA SER A 188 -10.27 8.89 -8.00
C SER A 188 -11.52 9.76 -7.88
N LYS A 189 -11.59 10.59 -6.86
CA LYS A 189 -12.70 11.53 -6.64
C LYS A 189 -12.87 12.45 -7.85
N LYS A 190 -11.79 13.09 -8.29
CA LYS A 190 -11.82 13.97 -9.45
C LYS A 190 -12.31 13.26 -10.70
N ALA A 191 -11.81 12.05 -11.00
CA ALA A 191 -12.20 11.31 -12.18
C ALA A 191 -13.67 10.85 -12.12
N ILE A 192 -14.20 10.52 -10.94
CA ILE A 192 -15.61 10.22 -10.72
C ILE A 192 -16.46 11.45 -10.94
N ASP A 193 -16.09 12.60 -10.38
CA ASP A 193 -16.82 13.87 -10.52
C ASP A 193 -16.81 14.36 -11.98
N ASP A 194 -15.67 14.26 -12.68
CA ASP A 194 -15.54 14.60 -14.11
C ASP A 194 -16.46 13.70 -14.97
N THR A 195 -16.54 12.41 -14.63
CA THR A 195 -17.44 11.46 -15.30
C THR A 195 -18.90 11.84 -15.07
N LEU A 196 -19.30 12.13 -13.84
CA LEU A 196 -20.66 12.54 -13.49
C LEU A 196 -21.06 13.81 -14.24
N THR A 197 -20.20 14.83 -14.25
CA THR A 197 -20.44 16.07 -14.97
C THR A 197 -20.68 15.82 -16.45
N THR A 198 -19.84 14.99 -17.09
CA THR A 198 -19.98 14.62 -18.51
C THR A 198 -21.34 13.98 -18.79
N TYR A 199 -21.77 13.03 -17.95
CA TYR A 199 -23.05 12.35 -18.17
C TYR A 199 -24.26 13.24 -17.89
N THR A 200 -24.20 14.12 -16.90
CA THR A 200 -25.25 15.12 -16.60
C THR A 200 -25.42 16.09 -17.76
N ASP A 201 -24.33 16.56 -18.35
CA ASP A 201 -24.36 17.46 -19.51
C ASP A 201 -24.98 16.81 -20.75
N VAL A 202 -24.65 15.51 -20.99
CA VAL A 202 -25.23 14.73 -22.08
C VAL A 202 -26.72 14.52 -21.85
N GLU A 203 -27.14 14.13 -20.65
CA GLU A 203 -28.56 13.95 -20.30
C GLU A 203 -29.36 15.24 -20.47
N GLY A 204 -28.80 16.38 -20.08
CA GLY A 204 -29.40 17.70 -20.28
C GLY A 204 -29.63 18.01 -21.78
N LYS A 205 -28.64 17.75 -22.63
CA LYS A 205 -28.73 17.94 -24.09
C LYS A 205 -29.77 17.01 -24.73
N VAL A 206 -29.78 15.73 -24.35
CA VAL A 206 -30.75 14.75 -24.83
C VAL A 206 -32.16 15.15 -24.43
N SER A 207 -32.36 15.54 -23.15
CA SER A 207 -33.66 16.02 -22.66
C SER A 207 -34.18 17.26 -23.41
N GLN A 208 -33.29 18.21 -23.78
CA GLN A 208 -33.65 19.36 -24.59
C GLN A 208 -34.04 18.96 -26.03
N ALA A 209 -33.31 18.00 -26.62
CA ALA A 209 -33.61 17.50 -27.96
C ALA A 209 -35.02 16.86 -28.03
N PHE A 210 -35.43 16.14 -26.99
CA PHE A 210 -36.79 15.56 -26.90
C PHE A 210 -37.89 16.59 -26.64
N LYS A 211 -37.59 17.74 -26.01
CA LYS A 211 -38.54 18.82 -25.76
C LYS A 211 -38.75 19.74 -26.97
N GLY A 212 -37.82 19.70 -27.91
CA GLY A 212 -37.86 20.52 -29.13
C GLY A 212 -38.55 19.85 -30.33
N GLN A 213 -39.11 18.67 -30.13
CA GLN A 213 -40.00 17.96 -31.09
C GLN A 213 -41.45 18.14 -30.65
#